data_ca962d318690cf63963c86fa3c3856ee
#
_entry.id   ca962d318690cf63963c86fa3c3856ee
#
_cell.length_a   1.000
_cell.length_b   1.000
_cell.length_c   1.000
_cell.angle_alpha   90.00
_cell.angle_beta   90.00
_cell.angle_gamma   90.00
#
_symmetry.space_group_name_H-M   'P 1'
#
loop_
_entity.id
_entity.type
_entity.pdbx_description
1 polymer ?
#
loop_
_entity_poly.entity_id
_entity_poly.type
_entity_poly.pdbx_seq_one_letter_code
_entity_poly.pdbx_strand_id
1 'polypeptide(L)'
;MLTRIFPLIVLVFSSFAAADSSYQETWKITSLEAPPYASSTMANGGDAIALLRDTLAKKSINLEVEYLPWQDAIKKAQLTGYLGYYPAWPSEMMPGFVASPTILNSQLAVITTQSNPQDFENIEQLFSENKVGVVEPYIYPDVVEKVIQSYAGSIVQTANDEELFHLMQTKQVNFAITAPKVLNYFAEQQNLPEPKIVSQFTDFPLVIGIRNDADNKAKIALLNDLFAAKQSLVQNYSRPNKLLLTYINIPRIAPFKAFIEQVYNDLNIKTQMQATPSRRGVLLLNAGIVDGDIVRSKSNLKKFENVIVVEPSLGIINLVLLCRKSLPCDRDNLYDPRNRVMSSIGDVEILNEFDIKAEIMHNEDLSHTLTMLKKGRVDYALYPALSNDINTYKKDFSVVVLRQMAVNTIIHKKHAPLVDELSNAIRARLPELTQQIIQHGTD
;
A
#
# COMPACT_ATOMS: atom_id res chain seq x y z
N MET A 1 -54.51 38.83 44.44
CA MET A 1 -54.61 37.97 43.28
C MET A 1 -53.24 37.93 42.58
N LEU A 2 -52.40 36.94 42.84
CA LEU A 2 -51.12 36.76 42.19
C LEU A 2 -51.27 35.66 41.12
N THR A 3 -51.15 36.03 39.86
CA THR A 3 -51.21 35.12 38.72
C THR A 3 -49.80 34.58 38.50
N ARG A 4 -49.56 33.29 38.74
CA ARG A 4 -48.33 32.56 38.45
C ARG A 4 -48.32 32.18 36.98
N ILE A 5 -47.37 32.72 36.21
CA ILE A 5 -47.07 32.29 34.82
C ILE A 5 -46.04 31.17 34.90
N PHE A 6 -46.40 29.95 34.44
CA PHE A 6 -45.48 28.80 34.24
C PHE A 6 -44.88 28.91 32.84
N PRO A 7 -43.57 28.84 32.66
CA PRO A 7 -42.99 28.73 31.35
C PRO A 7 -43.08 27.30 30.82
N LEU A 8 -43.68 27.13 29.65
CA LEU A 8 -43.77 25.90 28.90
C LEU A 8 -42.41 25.65 28.24
N ILE A 9 -41.61 24.70 28.76
CA ILE A 9 -40.36 24.24 28.12
C ILE A 9 -40.74 23.28 27.00
N VAL A 10 -40.60 23.73 25.75
CA VAL A 10 -40.71 22.87 24.56
C VAL A 10 -39.35 22.16 24.34
N LEU A 11 -39.28 20.88 24.68
CA LEU A 11 -38.20 20.00 24.35
C LEU A 11 -38.27 19.65 22.86
N VAL A 12 -37.40 20.27 22.05
CA VAL A 12 -37.18 19.88 20.64
C VAL A 12 -36.33 18.63 20.64
N PHE A 13 -36.94 17.48 20.45
CA PHE A 13 -36.19 16.25 20.12
C PHE A 13 -35.68 16.38 18.69
N SER A 14 -34.40 16.70 18.53
CA SER A 14 -33.70 16.53 17.26
C SER A 14 -33.52 15.03 17.00
N SER A 15 -34.39 14.46 16.19
CA SER A 15 -34.18 13.11 15.63
C SER A 15 -32.98 13.17 14.73
N PHE A 16 -31.85 12.66 15.20
CA PHE A 16 -30.76 12.25 14.31
C PHE A 16 -31.29 11.08 13.49
N ALA A 17 -31.71 11.36 12.26
CA ALA A 17 -31.91 10.32 11.27
C ALA A 17 -30.51 9.77 10.95
N ALA A 18 -30.16 8.61 11.50
CA ALA A 18 -29.12 7.78 10.95
C ALA A 18 -29.51 7.54 9.48
N ALA A 19 -28.63 7.93 8.54
CA ALA A 19 -28.81 7.58 7.15
C ALA A 19 -28.65 6.06 7.05
N ASP A 20 -29.78 5.37 7.11
CA ASP A 20 -29.86 3.95 6.78
C ASP A 20 -29.55 3.86 5.28
N SER A 21 -28.35 3.42 4.93
CA SER A 21 -28.00 3.11 3.55
C SER A 21 -28.82 1.87 3.18
N SER A 22 -30.04 2.08 2.64
CA SER A 22 -30.90 1.00 2.21
C SER A 22 -30.27 0.31 1.00
N TYR A 23 -29.58 -0.80 1.23
CA TYR A 23 -29.18 -1.70 0.17
C TYR A 23 -30.43 -2.24 -0.53
N GLN A 24 -30.39 -2.27 -1.87
CA GLN A 24 -31.50 -2.77 -2.69
C GLN A 24 -31.45 -4.29 -2.85
N GLU A 25 -30.26 -4.88 -2.77
CA GLU A 25 -30.02 -6.31 -2.94
C GLU A 25 -28.92 -6.78 -2.00
N THR A 26 -29.01 -8.05 -1.55
CA THR A 26 -27.94 -8.70 -0.79
C THR A 26 -27.41 -9.90 -1.56
N TRP A 27 -26.10 -9.93 -1.78
CA TRP A 27 -25.39 -11.07 -2.34
C TRP A 27 -24.68 -11.84 -1.24
N LYS A 28 -24.72 -13.15 -1.32
CA LYS A 28 -24.10 -14.02 -0.35
C LYS A 28 -23.02 -14.88 -1.00
N ILE A 29 -21.84 -14.88 -0.42
CA ILE A 29 -20.71 -15.71 -0.84
C ILE A 29 -20.18 -16.51 0.33
N THR A 30 -19.44 -17.60 0.02
CA THR A 30 -18.60 -18.28 0.99
C THR A 30 -17.14 -17.87 0.80
N SER A 31 -16.36 -17.96 1.87
CA SER A 31 -14.93 -17.63 1.89
C SER A 31 -14.18 -18.57 2.83
N LEU A 32 -12.85 -18.44 2.81
CA LEU A 32 -11.95 -19.12 3.74
C LEU A 32 -11.28 -18.09 4.67
N GLU A 33 -10.62 -18.59 5.72
CA GLU A 33 -9.67 -17.79 6.51
C GLU A 33 -8.30 -17.81 5.81
N ALA A 34 -7.97 -16.73 5.13
CA ALA A 34 -6.69 -16.50 4.47
C ALA A 34 -6.28 -15.02 4.63
N PRO A 35 -6.00 -14.55 5.87
CA PRO A 35 -5.60 -13.18 6.10
C PRO A 35 -4.26 -12.87 5.39
N PRO A 36 -4.05 -11.65 4.87
CA PRO A 36 -4.94 -10.49 4.94
C PRO A 36 -5.97 -10.41 3.81
N TYR A 37 -6.09 -11.39 2.92
CA TYR A 37 -7.03 -11.35 1.79
C TYR A 37 -8.49 -11.53 2.22
N ALA A 38 -8.75 -12.51 3.07
CA ALA A 38 -10.07 -12.83 3.59
C ALA A 38 -9.96 -13.32 5.03
N SER A 39 -10.73 -12.73 5.96
CA SER A 39 -10.77 -13.18 7.35
C SER A 39 -11.99 -12.65 8.07
N SER A 40 -12.64 -13.51 8.86
CA SER A 40 -13.78 -13.15 9.73
C SER A 40 -13.38 -12.22 10.88
N THR A 41 -12.11 -12.23 11.27
CA THR A 41 -11.58 -11.43 12.40
C THR A 41 -11.11 -10.04 12.00
N MET A 42 -10.94 -9.76 10.71
CA MET A 42 -10.55 -8.45 10.21
C MET A 42 -11.77 -7.53 10.02
N ALA A 43 -11.66 -6.27 10.44
CA ALA A 43 -12.76 -5.31 10.47
C ALA A 43 -13.54 -5.18 9.14
N ASN A 44 -12.84 -5.29 7.99
CA ASN A 44 -13.45 -5.20 6.67
C ASN A 44 -13.55 -6.57 5.96
N GLY A 45 -13.23 -7.66 6.64
CA GLY A 45 -13.22 -9.00 6.08
C GLY A 45 -11.95 -9.36 5.31
N GLY A 46 -10.93 -8.49 5.29
CA GLY A 46 -9.68 -8.62 4.54
C GLY A 46 -9.67 -7.88 3.21
N ASP A 47 -8.48 -7.70 2.62
CA ASP A 47 -8.25 -6.84 1.44
C ASP A 47 -9.13 -7.21 0.23
N ALA A 48 -9.24 -8.50 -0.05
CA ALA A 48 -10.01 -9.00 -1.17
C ALA A 48 -11.52 -8.79 -0.95
N ILE A 49 -12.00 -9.13 0.22
CA ILE A 49 -13.41 -8.97 0.60
C ILE A 49 -13.79 -7.49 0.68
N ALA A 50 -12.93 -6.65 1.25
CA ALA A 50 -13.16 -5.20 1.32
C ALA A 50 -13.31 -4.59 -0.07
N LEU A 51 -12.41 -4.91 -0.99
CA LEU A 51 -12.46 -4.40 -2.36
C LEU A 51 -13.76 -4.80 -3.09
N LEU A 52 -14.19 -6.05 -2.93
CA LEU A 52 -15.45 -6.53 -3.52
C LEU A 52 -16.65 -5.82 -2.87
N ARG A 53 -16.68 -5.73 -1.55
CA ARG A 53 -17.75 -5.07 -0.79
C ARG A 53 -17.88 -3.58 -1.18
N ASP A 54 -16.78 -2.85 -1.23
CA ASP A 54 -16.76 -1.43 -1.61
C ASP A 54 -17.23 -1.22 -3.05
N THR A 55 -16.91 -2.15 -3.95
CA THR A 55 -17.33 -2.09 -5.34
C THR A 55 -18.82 -2.34 -5.49
N LEU A 56 -19.37 -3.33 -4.78
CA LEU A 56 -20.79 -3.66 -4.79
C LEU A 56 -21.64 -2.60 -4.07
N ALA A 57 -21.13 -2.02 -2.99
CA ALA A 57 -21.82 -0.96 -2.23
C ALA A 57 -22.12 0.28 -3.11
N LYS A 58 -21.27 0.61 -4.08
CA LYS A 58 -21.49 1.68 -5.08
C LYS A 58 -22.73 1.40 -5.98
N LYS A 59 -23.21 0.16 -5.99
CA LYS A 59 -24.41 -0.27 -6.71
C LYS A 59 -25.56 -0.59 -5.74
N SER A 60 -25.46 -0.15 -4.48
CA SER A 60 -26.45 -0.44 -3.42
C SER A 60 -26.66 -1.95 -3.20
N ILE A 61 -25.60 -2.74 -3.36
CA ILE A 61 -25.58 -4.19 -3.12
C ILE A 61 -24.81 -4.46 -1.82
N ASN A 62 -25.46 -5.11 -0.85
CA ASN A 62 -24.80 -5.62 0.35
C ASN A 62 -24.09 -6.94 0.07
N LEU A 63 -22.90 -7.15 0.63
CA LEU A 63 -22.16 -8.41 0.54
C LEU A 63 -22.11 -9.10 1.90
N GLU A 64 -22.80 -10.24 2.00
CA GLU A 64 -22.67 -11.18 3.11
C GLU A 64 -21.62 -12.24 2.81
N VAL A 65 -20.73 -12.49 3.78
CA VAL A 65 -19.64 -13.46 3.63
C VAL A 65 -19.72 -14.47 4.76
N GLU A 66 -19.71 -15.75 4.40
CA GLU A 66 -19.68 -16.85 5.35
C GLU A 66 -18.31 -17.54 5.24
N TYR A 67 -17.55 -17.55 6.35
CA TYR A 67 -16.20 -18.11 6.41
C TYR A 67 -16.25 -19.58 6.86
N LEU A 68 -15.60 -20.44 6.12
CA LEU A 68 -15.60 -21.91 6.31
C LEU A 68 -14.24 -22.49 5.90
N PRO A 69 -13.88 -23.71 6.32
CA PRO A 69 -12.79 -24.43 5.69
C PRO A 69 -12.98 -24.52 4.17
N TRP A 70 -11.90 -24.37 3.39
CA TRP A 70 -11.99 -24.11 1.94
C TRP A 70 -12.86 -25.10 1.17
N GLN A 71 -12.70 -26.39 1.42
CA GLN A 71 -13.51 -27.41 0.77
C GLN A 71 -15.01 -27.30 1.11
N ASP A 72 -15.34 -26.94 2.37
CA ASP A 72 -16.70 -26.72 2.81
C ASP A 72 -17.29 -25.41 2.23
N ALA A 73 -16.46 -24.37 2.10
CA ALA A 73 -16.82 -23.12 1.45
C ALA A 73 -17.26 -23.36 0.00
N ILE A 74 -16.43 -24.08 -0.78
CA ILE A 74 -16.75 -24.46 -2.17
C ILE A 74 -18.04 -25.30 -2.24
N LYS A 75 -18.19 -26.28 -1.35
CA LYS A 75 -19.36 -27.17 -1.28
C LYS A 75 -20.63 -26.40 -0.98
N LYS A 76 -20.57 -25.48 -0.02
CA LYS A 76 -21.73 -24.67 0.39
C LYS A 76 -22.12 -23.65 -0.68
N ALA A 77 -21.16 -23.12 -1.43
CA ALA A 77 -21.40 -22.22 -2.54
C ALA A 77 -22.28 -22.83 -3.65
N GLN A 78 -22.41 -24.17 -3.72
CA GLN A 78 -23.28 -24.86 -4.67
C GLN A 78 -24.78 -24.70 -4.32
N LEU A 79 -25.11 -24.33 -3.08
CA LEU A 79 -26.48 -24.22 -2.64
C LEU A 79 -27.14 -22.95 -3.21
N THR A 80 -28.46 -23.06 -3.47
CA THR A 80 -29.29 -21.91 -3.87
C THR A 80 -29.20 -20.80 -2.82
N GLY A 81 -29.13 -19.55 -3.26
CA GLY A 81 -28.98 -18.39 -2.40
C GLY A 81 -27.53 -17.89 -2.26
N TYR A 82 -26.54 -18.70 -2.60
CA TYR A 82 -25.16 -18.23 -2.70
C TYR A 82 -24.83 -17.83 -4.13
N LEU A 83 -24.09 -16.71 -4.28
CA LEU A 83 -23.50 -16.31 -5.56
C LEU A 83 -22.36 -17.26 -5.95
N GLY A 84 -21.51 -17.59 -4.98
CA GLY A 84 -20.31 -18.38 -5.21
C GLY A 84 -19.34 -18.33 -4.04
N TYR A 85 -18.05 -18.55 -4.30
CA TYR A 85 -16.95 -18.51 -3.34
C TYR A 85 -15.84 -17.55 -3.78
N TYR A 86 -15.16 -16.89 -2.82
CA TYR A 86 -14.12 -15.88 -3.07
C TYR A 86 -13.24 -15.68 -1.82
N PRO A 87 -11.93 -15.40 -1.97
CA PRO A 87 -11.15 -15.37 -3.19
C PRO A 87 -10.76 -16.76 -3.69
N ALA A 88 -10.65 -16.93 -5.00
CA ALA A 88 -10.21 -18.18 -5.63
C ALA A 88 -9.25 -17.90 -6.79
N TRP A 89 -8.36 -18.81 -7.09
CA TRP A 89 -7.64 -18.79 -8.36
C TRP A 89 -8.51 -19.42 -9.48
N PRO A 90 -8.28 -19.05 -10.76
CA PRO A 90 -8.98 -19.69 -11.87
C PRO A 90 -8.83 -21.22 -11.93
N SER A 91 -7.70 -21.77 -11.41
CA SER A 91 -7.47 -23.22 -11.28
C SER A 91 -8.44 -23.91 -10.31
N GLU A 92 -9.06 -23.15 -9.42
CA GLU A 92 -10.01 -23.66 -8.42
C GLU A 92 -11.48 -23.63 -8.88
N MET A 93 -11.71 -23.41 -10.19
CA MET A 93 -13.08 -23.39 -10.73
C MET A 93 -13.65 -24.79 -10.81
N MET A 94 -14.64 -25.05 -9.94
CA MET A 94 -15.35 -26.32 -9.90
C MET A 94 -16.40 -26.43 -11.02
N PRO A 95 -16.78 -27.65 -11.43
CA PRO A 95 -17.89 -27.85 -12.37
C PRO A 95 -19.16 -27.13 -11.91
N GLY A 96 -19.81 -26.40 -12.81
CA GLY A 96 -21.01 -25.60 -12.50
C GLY A 96 -20.70 -24.17 -12.05
N PHE A 97 -19.45 -23.79 -11.99
CA PHE A 97 -19.02 -22.42 -11.69
C PHE A 97 -18.30 -21.78 -12.88
N VAL A 98 -18.33 -20.46 -12.94
CA VAL A 98 -17.54 -19.64 -13.87
C VAL A 98 -16.75 -18.60 -13.10
N ALA A 99 -15.57 -18.31 -13.58
CA ALA A 99 -14.75 -17.26 -12.97
C ALA A 99 -15.27 -15.86 -13.29
N SER A 100 -15.31 -14.98 -12.31
CA SER A 100 -15.48 -13.54 -12.55
C SER A 100 -14.27 -12.96 -13.30
N PRO A 101 -14.33 -11.70 -13.78
CA PRO A 101 -13.11 -10.95 -14.06
C PRO A 101 -12.22 -10.87 -12.81
N THR A 102 -10.93 -10.61 -13.03
CA THR A 102 -9.95 -10.42 -11.96
C THR A 102 -10.35 -9.25 -11.06
N ILE A 103 -10.48 -9.51 -9.78
CA ILE A 103 -10.79 -8.49 -8.76
C ILE A 103 -9.50 -7.96 -8.14
N LEU A 104 -8.60 -8.85 -7.76
CA LEU A 104 -7.30 -8.57 -7.14
C LEU A 104 -6.28 -9.58 -7.68
N ASN A 105 -4.99 -9.29 -7.58
CA ASN A 105 -3.94 -10.26 -7.84
C ASN A 105 -3.32 -10.77 -6.53
N SER A 106 -3.00 -12.06 -6.48
CA SER A 106 -2.22 -12.70 -5.44
C SER A 106 -0.88 -13.11 -6.01
N GLN A 107 0.18 -12.83 -5.26
CA GLN A 107 1.53 -13.28 -5.56
C GLN A 107 1.74 -14.66 -4.90
N LEU A 108 2.31 -15.61 -5.60
CA LEU A 108 2.82 -16.85 -5.01
C LEU A 108 4.34 -16.85 -5.08
N ALA A 109 4.98 -17.35 -4.02
CA ALA A 109 6.42 -17.41 -3.92
C ALA A 109 6.88 -18.62 -3.10
N VAL A 110 8.14 -19.01 -3.29
CA VAL A 110 8.88 -19.84 -2.33
C VAL A 110 9.43 -18.89 -1.26
N ILE A 111 9.07 -19.13 -0.02
CA ILE A 111 9.30 -18.22 1.11
C ILE A 111 10.00 -18.97 2.24
N THR A 112 10.84 -18.28 3.02
CA THR A 112 11.49 -18.82 4.21
C THR A 112 11.45 -17.82 5.38
N THR A 113 11.44 -18.35 6.60
CA THR A 113 11.62 -17.57 7.84
C THR A 113 13.07 -17.55 8.31
N GLN A 114 13.99 -18.19 7.61
CA GLN A 114 15.41 -18.22 7.97
C GLN A 114 16.05 -16.84 7.74
N SER A 115 16.84 -16.40 8.71
CA SER A 115 17.52 -15.07 8.64
C SER A 115 18.57 -15.02 7.54
N ASN A 116 19.26 -16.12 7.28
CA ASN A 116 20.25 -16.28 6.22
C ASN A 116 19.95 -17.58 5.47
N PRO A 117 19.02 -17.56 4.49
CA PRO A 117 18.78 -18.75 3.67
C PRO A 117 20.03 -19.06 2.87
N GLN A 118 20.27 -20.35 2.65
CA GLN A 118 21.29 -20.79 1.73
C GLN A 118 20.97 -20.26 0.32
N ASP A 119 21.99 -19.85 -0.41
CA ASP A 119 21.84 -19.52 -1.83
C ASP A 119 21.65 -20.81 -2.63
N PHE A 120 20.69 -20.81 -3.54
CA PHE A 120 20.39 -21.92 -4.43
C PHE A 120 20.65 -21.49 -5.87
N GLU A 121 21.30 -22.35 -6.65
CA GLU A 121 21.54 -22.10 -8.06
C GLU A 121 20.25 -22.10 -8.89
N ASN A 122 19.28 -22.93 -8.46
CA ASN A 122 17.99 -23.08 -9.10
C ASN A 122 16.94 -23.68 -8.13
N ILE A 123 15.69 -23.73 -8.57
CA ILE A 123 14.59 -24.25 -7.77
C ILE A 123 14.70 -25.76 -7.53
N GLU A 124 15.29 -26.49 -8.45
CA GLU A 124 15.52 -27.93 -8.36
C GLU A 124 16.41 -28.28 -7.17
N GLN A 125 17.52 -27.57 -6.99
CA GLN A 125 18.41 -27.75 -5.85
C GLN A 125 17.67 -27.45 -4.53
N LEU A 126 16.91 -26.36 -4.46
CA LEU A 126 16.14 -26.03 -3.26
C LEU A 126 15.22 -27.19 -2.83
N PHE A 127 14.47 -27.78 -3.76
CA PHE A 127 13.51 -28.84 -3.46
C PHE A 127 14.17 -30.20 -3.20
N SER A 128 15.34 -30.46 -3.80
CA SER A 128 16.06 -31.72 -3.57
C SER A 128 16.69 -31.80 -2.17
N GLU A 129 17.04 -30.67 -1.60
CA GLU A 129 17.76 -30.57 -0.33
C GLU A 129 16.87 -30.18 0.87
N ASN A 130 15.63 -29.74 0.63
CA ASN A 130 14.79 -29.18 1.68
C ASN A 130 13.36 -29.70 1.69
N LYS A 131 12.70 -29.58 2.85
CA LYS A 131 11.26 -29.75 2.99
C LYS A 131 10.55 -28.46 2.69
N VAL A 132 9.53 -28.51 1.81
CA VAL A 132 8.74 -27.38 1.35
C VAL A 132 7.28 -27.61 1.72
N GLY A 133 6.72 -26.68 2.49
CA GLY A 133 5.32 -26.73 2.93
C GLY A 133 4.38 -26.16 1.87
N VAL A 134 3.22 -26.78 1.73
CA VAL A 134 2.11 -26.33 0.88
C VAL A 134 0.77 -26.51 1.61
N VAL A 135 -0.24 -25.74 1.25
CA VAL A 135 -1.60 -25.92 1.80
C VAL A 135 -2.36 -26.92 0.93
N GLU A 136 -2.65 -28.09 1.48
CA GLU A 136 -3.22 -29.23 0.76
C GLU A 136 -4.57 -28.93 0.10
N PRO A 137 -5.52 -28.22 0.74
CA PRO A 137 -6.80 -27.90 0.12
C PRO A 137 -6.76 -26.99 -1.10
N TYR A 138 -5.64 -26.36 -1.41
CA TYR A 138 -5.51 -25.45 -2.54
C TYR A 138 -5.29 -26.21 -3.86
N ILE A 139 -5.88 -25.70 -4.93
CA ILE A 139 -5.59 -26.14 -6.30
C ILE A 139 -4.71 -25.06 -6.93
N TYR A 140 -3.42 -25.26 -6.80
CA TYR A 140 -2.45 -24.29 -7.27
C TYR A 140 -2.53 -24.06 -8.80
N PRO A 141 -2.14 -22.85 -9.29
CA PRO A 141 -1.98 -22.64 -10.74
C PRO A 141 -1.01 -23.65 -11.35
N ASP A 142 -1.25 -24.03 -12.60
CA ASP A 142 -0.54 -25.13 -13.29
C ASP A 142 0.99 -25.05 -13.19
N VAL A 143 1.57 -23.85 -13.27
CA VAL A 143 3.02 -23.67 -13.17
C VAL A 143 3.56 -24.04 -11.79
N VAL A 144 2.79 -23.77 -10.74
CA VAL A 144 3.14 -24.10 -9.34
C VAL A 144 2.87 -25.58 -9.09
N GLU A 145 1.74 -26.08 -9.55
CA GLU A 145 1.34 -27.48 -9.41
C GLU A 145 2.36 -28.43 -10.03
N LYS A 146 2.90 -28.11 -11.21
CA LYS A 146 3.96 -28.89 -11.85
C LYS A 146 5.22 -28.99 -10.99
N VAL A 147 5.60 -27.91 -10.32
CA VAL A 147 6.75 -27.90 -9.40
C VAL A 147 6.46 -28.80 -8.19
N ILE A 148 5.28 -28.65 -7.56
CA ILE A 148 4.86 -29.48 -6.42
C ILE A 148 4.89 -30.97 -6.79
N GLN A 149 4.33 -31.33 -7.92
CA GLN A 149 4.30 -32.74 -8.40
C GLN A 149 5.68 -33.28 -8.72
N SER A 150 6.55 -32.47 -9.33
CA SER A 150 7.92 -32.87 -9.67
C SER A 150 8.77 -33.23 -8.45
N TYR A 151 8.46 -32.59 -7.30
CA TYR A 151 9.21 -32.77 -6.05
C TYR A 151 8.35 -33.26 -4.89
N ALA A 152 7.36 -34.12 -5.18
CA ALA A 152 6.38 -34.61 -4.19
C ALA A 152 7.02 -35.20 -2.92
N GLY A 153 8.19 -35.84 -3.02
CA GLY A 153 8.94 -36.41 -1.88
C GLY A 153 9.48 -35.37 -0.90
N SER A 154 9.58 -34.10 -1.31
CA SER A 154 10.04 -32.98 -0.51
C SER A 154 8.89 -32.13 0.03
N ILE A 155 7.65 -32.36 -0.40
CA ILE A 155 6.47 -31.59 -0.04
C ILE A 155 5.92 -32.09 1.31
N VAL A 156 5.56 -31.10 2.15
CA VAL A 156 4.82 -31.28 3.41
C VAL A 156 3.50 -30.54 3.27
N GLN A 157 2.41 -31.28 3.36
CA GLN A 157 1.07 -30.74 3.24
C GLN A 157 0.55 -30.23 4.61
N THR A 158 -0.16 -29.10 4.61
CA THR A 158 -0.81 -28.52 5.79
C THR A 158 -2.28 -28.21 5.48
N ALA A 159 -3.10 -28.12 6.52
CA ALA A 159 -4.53 -27.86 6.36
C ALA A 159 -4.84 -26.40 6.00
N ASN A 160 -3.97 -25.46 6.39
CA ASN A 160 -4.12 -24.03 6.16
C ASN A 160 -2.76 -23.29 6.30
N ASP A 161 -2.76 -21.98 5.98
CA ASP A 161 -1.55 -21.17 6.05
C ASP A 161 -1.06 -20.90 7.48
N GLU A 162 -1.92 -20.93 8.49
CA GLU A 162 -1.52 -20.75 9.89
C GLU A 162 -0.67 -21.96 10.35
N GLU A 163 -1.13 -23.17 10.04
CA GLU A 163 -0.37 -24.39 10.31
C GLU A 163 0.95 -24.38 9.52
N LEU A 164 0.92 -23.96 8.25
CA LEU A 164 2.11 -23.83 7.43
C LEU A 164 3.14 -22.89 8.07
N PHE A 165 2.71 -21.73 8.54
CA PHE A 165 3.57 -20.78 9.23
C PHE A 165 4.14 -21.36 10.54
N HIS A 166 3.33 -22.10 11.30
CA HIS A 166 3.78 -22.79 12.51
C HIS A 166 4.86 -23.84 12.23
N LEU A 167 4.71 -24.64 11.16
CA LEU A 167 5.72 -25.63 10.76
C LEU A 167 7.04 -24.95 10.33
N MET A 168 6.97 -23.78 9.70
CA MET A 168 8.17 -23.01 9.36
C MET A 168 8.89 -22.50 10.61
N GLN A 169 8.15 -21.99 11.61
CA GLN A 169 8.72 -21.51 12.86
C GLN A 169 9.38 -22.63 13.67
N THR A 170 8.75 -23.80 13.72
CA THR A 170 9.26 -24.98 14.41
C THR A 170 10.32 -25.72 13.60
N LYS A 171 10.71 -25.18 12.41
CA LYS A 171 11.72 -25.74 11.50
C LYS A 171 11.41 -27.15 11.01
N GLN A 172 10.14 -27.53 10.98
CA GLN A 172 9.68 -28.77 10.39
C GLN A 172 9.65 -28.70 8.86
N VAL A 173 9.45 -27.51 8.33
CA VAL A 173 9.69 -27.14 6.92
C VAL A 173 10.61 -25.94 6.86
N ASN A 174 11.47 -25.89 5.84
CA ASN A 174 12.44 -24.80 5.66
C ASN A 174 11.88 -23.69 4.78
N PHE A 175 11.00 -24.06 3.86
CA PHE A 175 10.40 -23.18 2.86
C PHE A 175 8.90 -23.47 2.74
N ALA A 176 8.16 -22.49 2.24
CA ALA A 176 6.73 -22.62 1.95
C ALA A 176 6.43 -22.10 0.54
N ILE A 177 5.43 -22.66 -0.12
CA ILE A 177 4.81 -22.08 -1.32
C ILE A 177 3.46 -21.52 -0.91
N THR A 178 3.39 -20.20 -0.79
CA THR A 178 2.16 -19.47 -0.48
C THR A 178 2.31 -18.01 -0.88
N ALA A 179 1.29 -17.18 -0.57
CA ALA A 179 1.35 -15.75 -0.79
C ALA A 179 2.20 -15.05 0.29
N PRO A 180 3.22 -14.24 -0.09
CA PRO A 180 4.05 -13.52 0.88
C PRO A 180 3.24 -12.70 1.89
N LYS A 181 2.17 -12.04 1.44
CA LYS A 181 1.29 -11.25 2.32
C LYS A 181 0.68 -12.06 3.45
N VAL A 182 0.38 -13.35 3.21
CA VAL A 182 -0.22 -14.23 4.23
C VAL A 182 0.78 -14.55 5.33
N LEU A 183 1.99 -14.94 4.97
CA LEU A 183 3.03 -15.21 5.98
C LEU A 183 3.48 -13.94 6.70
N ASN A 184 3.54 -12.80 6.01
CA ASN A 184 3.84 -11.50 6.63
C ASN A 184 2.79 -11.13 7.68
N TYR A 185 1.51 -11.36 7.38
CA TYR A 185 0.44 -11.13 8.35
C TYR A 185 0.67 -11.93 9.64
N PHE A 186 0.96 -13.23 9.56
CA PHE A 186 1.21 -14.05 10.74
C PHE A 186 2.49 -13.64 11.49
N ALA A 187 3.53 -13.25 10.76
CA ALA A 187 4.77 -12.75 11.36
C ALA A 187 4.53 -11.45 12.14
N GLU A 188 3.78 -10.51 11.57
CA GLU A 188 3.40 -9.23 12.22
C GLU A 188 2.58 -9.47 13.49
N GLN A 189 1.59 -10.38 13.46
CA GLN A 189 0.76 -10.70 14.62
C GLN A 189 1.59 -11.24 15.79
N GLN A 190 2.71 -11.89 15.51
CA GLN A 190 3.60 -12.49 16.51
C GLN A 190 4.85 -11.63 16.78
N ASN A 191 4.95 -10.41 16.22
CA ASN A 191 6.12 -9.54 16.29
C ASN A 191 7.42 -10.22 15.83
N LEU A 192 7.34 -11.05 14.78
CA LEU A 192 8.46 -11.75 14.19
C LEU A 192 8.98 -11.00 12.95
N PRO A 193 10.25 -11.24 12.55
CA PRO A 193 10.78 -10.70 11.31
C PRO A 193 9.96 -11.12 10.09
N GLU A 194 9.87 -10.24 9.09
CA GLU A 194 9.22 -10.52 7.83
C GLU A 194 9.88 -11.72 7.13
N PRO A 195 9.10 -12.73 6.69
CA PRO A 195 9.59 -13.84 5.89
C PRO A 195 10.22 -13.37 4.58
N LYS A 196 11.24 -14.08 4.13
CA LYS A 196 12.01 -13.75 2.93
C LYS A 196 11.52 -14.51 1.71
N ILE A 197 11.34 -13.81 0.60
CA ILE A 197 11.07 -14.42 -0.70
C ILE A 197 12.40 -14.96 -1.25
N VAL A 198 12.43 -16.24 -1.59
CA VAL A 198 13.59 -16.93 -2.19
C VAL A 198 13.43 -17.04 -3.70
N SER A 199 12.23 -17.38 -4.15
CA SER A 199 11.88 -17.44 -5.57
C SER A 199 10.43 -17.03 -5.74
N GLN A 200 10.10 -16.34 -6.83
CA GLN A 200 8.78 -15.80 -7.06
C GLN A 200 8.19 -16.41 -8.31
N PHE A 201 6.92 -16.80 -8.21
CA PHE A 201 6.09 -17.10 -9.36
C PHE A 201 5.46 -15.80 -9.89
N THR A 202 4.82 -15.87 -11.05
CA THR A 202 4.03 -14.74 -11.58
C THR A 202 2.84 -14.44 -10.66
N ASP A 203 2.29 -13.23 -10.77
CA ASP A 203 1.06 -12.86 -10.08
C ASP A 203 -0.12 -13.65 -10.64
N PHE A 204 -0.99 -14.14 -9.77
CA PHE A 204 -2.18 -14.90 -10.13
C PHE A 204 -3.44 -14.11 -9.81
N PRO A 205 -4.43 -14.11 -10.72
CA PRO A 205 -5.68 -13.39 -10.49
C PRO A 205 -6.50 -14.07 -9.38
N LEU A 206 -7.07 -13.25 -8.49
CA LEU A 206 -8.13 -13.66 -7.56
C LEU A 206 -9.48 -13.30 -8.15
N VAL A 207 -10.33 -14.29 -8.28
CA VAL A 207 -11.63 -14.23 -8.92
C VAL A 207 -12.71 -14.82 -7.99
N ILE A 208 -13.98 -14.47 -8.24
CA ILE A 208 -15.10 -15.19 -7.62
C ILE A 208 -15.39 -16.41 -8.50
N GLY A 209 -15.46 -17.60 -7.89
CA GLY A 209 -16.12 -18.74 -8.51
C GLY A 209 -17.63 -18.54 -8.43
N ILE A 210 -18.29 -18.12 -9.50
CA ILE A 210 -19.71 -17.78 -9.53
C ILE A 210 -20.49 -19.00 -10.00
N ARG A 211 -21.56 -19.36 -9.27
CA ARG A 211 -22.45 -20.43 -9.69
C ARG A 211 -23.13 -20.08 -11.01
N ASN A 212 -22.93 -20.90 -12.05
CA ASN A 212 -23.40 -20.66 -13.42
C ASN A 212 -24.83 -21.17 -13.61
N ASP A 213 -25.80 -20.43 -13.10
CA ASP A 213 -27.22 -20.73 -13.23
C ASP A 213 -28.04 -19.49 -13.64
N ALA A 214 -29.35 -19.67 -13.80
CA ALA A 214 -30.25 -18.62 -14.25
C ALA A 214 -30.32 -17.43 -13.26
N ASP A 215 -30.22 -17.70 -11.94
CA ASP A 215 -30.36 -16.70 -10.87
C ASP A 215 -29.15 -15.77 -10.83
N ASN A 216 -27.99 -16.21 -11.33
CA ASN A 216 -26.75 -15.47 -11.28
C ASN A 216 -26.35 -14.80 -12.62
N LYS A 217 -27.10 -15.03 -13.71
CA LYS A 217 -26.76 -14.43 -15.02
C LYS A 217 -26.64 -12.91 -14.99
N ALA A 218 -27.58 -12.22 -14.35
CA ALA A 218 -27.56 -10.76 -14.22
C ALA A 218 -26.39 -10.30 -13.35
N LYS A 219 -26.06 -11.04 -12.28
CA LYS A 219 -24.95 -10.76 -11.39
C LYS A 219 -23.60 -10.96 -12.08
N ILE A 220 -23.47 -11.99 -12.92
CA ILE A 220 -22.27 -12.22 -13.75
C ILE A 220 -22.09 -11.05 -14.71
N ALA A 221 -23.14 -10.60 -15.39
CA ALA A 221 -23.09 -9.47 -16.29
C ALA A 221 -22.65 -8.18 -15.56
N LEU A 222 -23.22 -7.92 -14.39
CA LEU A 222 -22.86 -6.76 -13.56
C LEU A 222 -21.39 -6.83 -13.10
N LEU A 223 -20.89 -7.98 -12.65
CA LEU A 223 -19.49 -8.14 -12.27
C LEU A 223 -18.56 -7.92 -13.46
N ASN A 224 -18.93 -8.41 -14.63
CA ASN A 224 -18.19 -8.14 -15.86
C ASN A 224 -18.11 -6.63 -16.12
N ASP A 225 -19.20 -5.89 -16.04
CA ASP A 225 -19.20 -4.44 -16.24
C ASP A 225 -18.35 -3.71 -15.18
N LEU A 226 -18.46 -4.09 -13.90
CA LEU A 226 -17.75 -3.46 -12.79
C LEU A 226 -16.23 -3.65 -12.85
N PHE A 227 -15.79 -4.82 -13.30
CA PHE A 227 -14.37 -5.18 -13.33
C PHE A 227 -13.77 -5.21 -14.75
N ALA A 228 -14.59 -5.18 -15.83
CA ALA A 228 -14.11 -5.10 -17.21
C ALA A 228 -13.33 -3.82 -17.49
N ALA A 229 -13.71 -2.70 -16.89
CA ALA A 229 -12.95 -1.45 -17.02
C ALA A 229 -11.53 -1.58 -16.46
N LYS A 230 -11.33 -2.36 -15.40
CA LYS A 230 -10.00 -2.68 -14.85
C LYS A 230 -9.22 -3.62 -15.79
N GLN A 231 -9.89 -4.61 -16.37
CA GLN A 231 -9.32 -5.52 -17.35
C GLN A 231 -9.00 -4.84 -18.69
N SER A 232 -9.86 -3.94 -19.18
CA SER A 232 -9.60 -3.21 -20.43
C SER A 232 -8.45 -2.21 -20.27
N LEU A 233 -8.23 -1.65 -19.08
CA LEU A 233 -7.04 -0.85 -18.77
C LEU A 233 -5.76 -1.69 -18.86
N VAL A 234 -5.79 -2.95 -18.44
CA VAL A 234 -4.66 -3.88 -18.54
C VAL A 234 -4.49 -4.38 -19.98
N GLN A 235 -5.57 -4.77 -20.67
CA GLN A 235 -5.51 -5.29 -22.04
C GLN A 235 -5.14 -4.22 -23.09
N ASN A 236 -5.54 -2.97 -22.89
CA ASN A 236 -5.23 -1.85 -23.79
C ASN A 236 -4.05 -1.00 -23.31
N TYR A 237 -3.41 -1.37 -22.20
CA TYR A 237 -2.25 -0.65 -21.69
C TYR A 237 -1.04 -0.92 -22.58
N SER A 238 -0.65 0.09 -23.34
CA SER A 238 0.63 0.06 -24.03
C SER A 238 1.73 0.41 -23.01
N ARG A 239 2.50 -0.60 -22.60
CA ARG A 239 3.62 -0.42 -21.68
C ARG A 239 4.58 0.65 -22.25
N PRO A 240 4.82 1.73 -21.52
CA PRO A 240 5.72 2.78 -22.00
C PRO A 240 7.17 2.28 -22.01
N ASN A 241 7.92 2.67 -23.02
CA ASN A 241 9.36 2.48 -23.05
C ASN A 241 10.12 3.64 -22.39
N LYS A 242 9.42 4.75 -22.11
CA LYS A 242 9.95 5.95 -21.47
C LYS A 242 8.88 6.65 -20.65
N LEU A 243 9.25 7.15 -19.45
CA LEU A 243 8.40 7.93 -18.56
C LEU A 243 9.04 9.28 -18.22
N LEU A 244 8.21 10.31 -18.11
CA LEU A 244 8.59 11.63 -17.62
C LEU A 244 8.23 11.74 -16.13
N LEU A 245 9.26 11.83 -15.28
CA LEU A 245 9.11 11.93 -13.84
C LEU A 245 9.49 13.31 -13.33
N THR A 246 8.80 13.79 -12.32
CA THR A 246 9.16 15.03 -11.61
C THR A 246 9.89 14.71 -10.31
N TYR A 247 10.59 15.72 -9.77
CA TYR A 247 11.18 15.70 -8.44
C TYR A 247 11.30 17.11 -7.89
N ILE A 248 11.31 17.25 -6.56
CA ILE A 248 11.64 18.51 -5.90
C ILE A 248 13.17 18.62 -5.82
N ASN A 249 13.71 19.75 -6.23
CA ASN A 249 15.14 19.98 -6.10
C ASN A 249 15.50 20.32 -4.64
N ILE A 250 15.70 19.28 -3.84
CA ILE A 250 16.08 19.38 -2.42
C ILE A 250 17.50 18.85 -2.22
N PRO A 251 18.20 19.28 -1.17
CA PRO A 251 19.45 18.63 -0.78
C PRO A 251 19.23 17.12 -0.64
N ARG A 252 20.20 16.33 -1.09
CA ARG A 252 20.16 14.86 -1.03
C ARG A 252 19.05 14.18 -1.83
N ILE A 253 18.54 14.81 -2.89
CA ILE A 253 17.63 14.14 -3.84
C ILE A 253 18.36 13.11 -4.72
N ALA A 254 19.68 13.24 -4.88
CA ALA A 254 20.48 12.43 -5.79
C ALA A 254 20.36 10.90 -5.54
N PRO A 255 20.46 10.37 -4.32
CA PRO A 255 20.25 8.96 -4.05
C PRO A 255 18.87 8.46 -4.50
N PHE A 256 17.80 9.22 -4.26
CA PHE A 256 16.45 8.86 -4.70
C PHE A 256 16.31 8.86 -6.22
N LYS A 257 16.95 9.82 -6.92
CA LYS A 257 16.98 9.85 -8.39
C LYS A 257 17.65 8.61 -8.94
N ALA A 258 18.86 8.31 -8.48
CA ALA A 258 19.63 7.14 -8.91
C ALA A 258 18.86 5.83 -8.63
N PHE A 259 18.27 5.71 -7.45
CA PHE A 259 17.48 4.58 -7.05
C PHE A 259 16.25 4.36 -7.97
N ILE A 260 15.45 5.40 -8.18
CA ILE A 260 14.26 5.29 -9.05
C ILE A 260 14.63 5.02 -10.51
N GLU A 261 15.74 5.61 -11.00
CA GLU A 261 16.24 5.30 -12.33
C GLU A 261 16.61 3.82 -12.49
N GLN A 262 17.25 3.22 -11.48
CA GLN A 262 17.58 1.79 -11.47
C GLN A 262 16.32 0.92 -11.40
N VAL A 263 15.37 1.29 -10.55
CA VAL A 263 14.07 0.57 -10.44
C VAL A 263 13.36 0.52 -11.80
N TYR A 264 13.28 1.65 -12.52
CA TYR A 264 12.65 1.66 -13.83
C TYR A 264 13.48 0.96 -14.92
N ASN A 265 14.82 1.00 -14.82
CA ASN A 265 15.70 0.26 -15.72
C ASN A 265 15.51 -1.26 -15.62
N ASP A 266 15.29 -1.80 -14.40
CA ASP A 266 14.94 -3.22 -14.19
C ASP A 266 13.64 -3.61 -14.90
N LEU A 267 12.74 -2.67 -15.03
CA LEU A 267 11.49 -2.84 -15.75
C LEU A 267 11.61 -2.57 -17.27
N ASN A 268 12.83 -2.33 -17.78
CA ASN A 268 13.10 -1.93 -19.16
C ASN A 268 12.38 -0.63 -19.57
N ILE A 269 12.20 0.31 -18.65
CA ILE A 269 11.56 1.60 -18.88
C ILE A 269 12.60 2.70 -18.66
N LYS A 270 12.87 3.51 -19.67
CA LYS A 270 13.75 4.69 -19.54
C LYS A 270 13.01 5.79 -18.80
N THR A 271 13.73 6.57 -17.99
CA THR A 271 13.17 7.72 -17.30
C THR A 271 13.80 9.01 -17.79
N GLN A 272 12.97 10.05 -17.88
CA GLN A 272 13.42 11.44 -18.01
C GLN A 272 12.95 12.16 -16.76
N MET A 273 13.86 12.81 -16.04
CA MET A 273 13.57 13.45 -14.77
C MET A 273 13.66 14.97 -14.88
N GLN A 274 12.65 15.68 -14.37
CA GLN A 274 12.55 17.14 -14.41
C GLN A 274 12.35 17.71 -13.01
N ALA A 275 13.21 18.65 -12.62
CA ALA A 275 13.01 19.43 -11.40
C ALA A 275 11.74 20.28 -11.51
N THR A 276 10.87 20.18 -10.52
CA THR A 276 9.58 20.87 -10.53
C THR A 276 9.23 21.29 -9.10
N PRO A 277 8.73 22.52 -8.88
CA PRO A 277 8.23 22.93 -7.57
C PRO A 277 7.17 21.98 -7.03
N SER A 278 7.17 21.75 -5.71
CA SER A 278 6.41 20.68 -5.07
C SER A 278 4.94 20.62 -5.52
N ARG A 279 4.19 21.69 -5.33
CA ARG A 279 2.76 21.75 -5.68
C ARG A 279 2.52 21.57 -7.18
N ARG A 280 3.37 22.18 -8.02
CA ARG A 280 3.25 22.11 -9.48
C ARG A 280 3.46 20.68 -9.99
N GLY A 281 4.45 19.93 -9.43
CA GLY A 281 4.71 18.55 -9.80
C GLY A 281 3.49 17.66 -9.63
N VAL A 282 2.81 17.72 -8.47
CA VAL A 282 1.60 16.92 -8.20
C VAL A 282 0.42 17.34 -9.10
N LEU A 283 0.26 18.64 -9.39
CA LEU A 283 -0.78 19.10 -10.31
C LEU A 283 -0.56 18.62 -11.74
N LEU A 284 0.69 18.66 -12.24
CA LEU A 284 1.06 18.13 -13.56
C LEU A 284 0.84 16.61 -13.61
N LEU A 285 1.17 15.90 -12.53
CA LEU A 285 0.93 14.48 -12.42
C LEU A 285 -0.56 14.17 -12.45
N ASN A 286 -1.38 14.84 -11.64
CA ASN A 286 -2.82 14.63 -11.61
C ASN A 286 -3.50 14.96 -12.96
N ALA A 287 -2.94 15.91 -13.72
CA ALA A 287 -3.39 16.25 -15.07
C ALA A 287 -2.89 15.27 -16.16
N GLY A 288 -2.02 14.29 -15.82
CA GLY A 288 -1.45 13.33 -16.75
C GLY A 288 -0.38 13.87 -17.71
N ILE A 289 0.11 15.12 -17.46
CA ILE A 289 1.16 15.78 -18.24
C ILE A 289 2.52 15.14 -17.97
N VAL A 290 2.76 14.70 -16.74
CA VAL A 290 3.89 13.87 -16.35
C VAL A 290 3.41 12.50 -15.90
N ASP A 291 4.28 11.52 -15.87
CA ASP A 291 3.93 10.13 -15.63
C ASP A 291 4.07 9.73 -14.17
N GLY A 292 4.96 10.38 -13.42
CA GLY A 292 5.22 10.09 -12.02
C GLY A 292 6.01 11.19 -11.32
N ASP A 293 6.22 11.00 -10.01
CA ASP A 293 7.14 11.80 -9.21
C ASP A 293 7.95 10.88 -8.31
N ILE A 294 9.24 11.12 -8.23
CA ILE A 294 10.18 10.16 -7.67
C ILE A 294 10.07 10.01 -6.15
N VAL A 295 9.70 11.09 -5.44
CA VAL A 295 9.58 11.04 -3.97
C VAL A 295 8.60 12.08 -3.45
N ARG A 296 7.57 11.63 -2.75
CA ARG A 296 6.53 12.47 -2.14
C ARG A 296 6.08 11.95 -0.80
N SER A 297 5.70 12.85 0.11
CA SER A 297 4.94 12.47 1.29
C SER A 297 3.52 12.03 0.90
N LYS A 298 2.99 11.00 1.57
CA LYS A 298 1.59 10.56 1.40
C LYS A 298 0.57 11.61 1.85
N SER A 299 0.98 12.58 2.66
CA SER A 299 0.09 13.62 3.18
C SER A 299 -0.57 14.37 2.02
N ASN A 300 -1.88 14.55 2.12
CA ASN A 300 -2.68 15.33 1.16
C ASN A 300 -2.78 14.81 -0.28
N LEU A 301 -2.28 13.61 -0.59
CA LEU A 301 -2.43 13.03 -1.94
C LEU A 301 -3.86 12.51 -2.23
N LYS A 302 -4.66 12.21 -1.20
CA LYS A 302 -6.03 11.68 -1.34
C LYS A 302 -6.98 12.57 -2.15
N LYS A 303 -6.71 13.86 -2.25
CA LYS A 303 -7.51 14.82 -3.05
C LYS A 303 -7.23 14.76 -4.55
N PHE A 304 -6.20 14.05 -4.97
CA PHE A 304 -5.81 13.93 -6.37
C PHE A 304 -6.25 12.58 -6.93
N GLU A 305 -7.35 12.57 -7.67
CA GLU A 305 -8.02 11.34 -8.14
C GLU A 305 -7.20 10.50 -9.12
N ASN A 306 -6.24 11.13 -9.81
CA ASN A 306 -5.42 10.46 -10.82
C ASN A 306 -4.00 10.12 -10.33
N VAL A 307 -3.75 10.25 -9.03
CA VAL A 307 -2.43 9.95 -8.43
C VAL A 307 -2.50 8.65 -7.64
N ILE A 308 -1.59 7.73 -7.93
CA ILE A 308 -1.41 6.47 -7.19
C ILE A 308 -0.11 6.55 -6.40
N VAL A 309 -0.18 6.24 -5.11
CA VAL A 309 0.99 6.05 -4.24
C VAL A 309 1.50 4.63 -4.44
N VAL A 310 2.77 4.48 -4.78
CA VAL A 310 3.41 3.16 -4.95
C VAL A 310 4.06 2.75 -3.64
N GLU A 311 3.73 1.56 -3.16
CA GLU A 311 4.33 0.93 -1.99
C GLU A 311 5.52 0.03 -2.41
N PRO A 312 6.50 -0.23 -1.53
CA PRO A 312 6.64 0.29 -0.16
C PRO A 312 7.12 1.75 -0.11
N SER A 313 7.08 2.34 1.09
CA SER A 313 7.72 3.63 1.36
C SER A 313 9.22 3.57 1.09
N LEU A 314 9.76 4.63 0.49
CA LEU A 314 11.21 4.77 0.22
C LEU A 314 12.01 5.18 1.47
N GLY A 315 11.33 5.57 2.54
CA GLY A 315 11.96 6.01 3.79
C GLY A 315 11.12 7.02 4.55
N ILE A 316 11.73 7.59 5.58
CA ILE A 316 11.10 8.58 6.45
C ILE A 316 11.88 9.89 6.35
N ILE A 317 11.17 10.99 6.10
CA ILE A 317 11.69 12.34 6.28
C ILE A 317 11.06 12.98 7.51
N ASN A 318 11.83 13.84 8.17
CA ASN A 318 11.37 14.61 9.32
C ASN A 318 11.08 16.04 8.88
N LEU A 319 9.90 16.54 9.18
CA LEU A 319 9.68 17.98 9.21
C LEU A 319 10.30 18.50 10.50
N VAL A 320 11.31 19.33 10.39
CA VAL A 320 12.00 19.92 11.53
C VAL A 320 11.81 21.43 11.57
N LEU A 321 11.75 21.97 12.78
CA LEU A 321 11.92 23.39 13.04
C LEU A 321 13.41 23.64 13.31
N LEU A 322 14.05 24.40 12.42
CA LEU A 322 15.40 24.89 12.60
C LEU A 322 15.34 26.28 13.19
N CYS A 323 16.07 26.52 14.27
CA CYS A 323 16.12 27.78 14.97
C CYS A 323 17.56 28.30 15.01
N ARG A 324 17.75 29.61 14.93
CA ARG A 324 19.08 30.19 15.25
C ARG A 324 19.47 29.84 16.67
N LYS A 325 20.73 29.46 16.90
CA LYS A 325 21.24 29.07 18.23
C LYS A 325 21.05 30.12 19.32
N SER A 326 20.88 31.38 18.94
CA SER A 326 20.64 32.49 19.87
C SER A 326 19.18 32.61 20.31
N LEU A 327 18.26 31.79 19.79
CA LEU A 327 16.84 31.84 20.07
C LEU A 327 16.36 30.56 20.75
N PRO A 328 15.30 30.63 21.59
CA PRO A 328 14.58 29.46 22.05
C PRO A 328 14.13 28.60 20.89
N CYS A 329 14.12 27.29 21.02
CA CYS A 329 13.75 26.37 19.97
C CYS A 329 12.77 25.32 20.48
N ASP A 330 11.50 25.59 20.31
CA ASP A 330 10.40 24.70 20.65
C ASP A 330 9.24 24.87 19.64
N ARG A 331 8.23 24.04 19.74
CA ARG A 331 7.07 24.10 18.86
C ARG A 331 6.25 25.38 19.04
N ASP A 332 6.29 25.97 20.23
CA ASP A 332 5.50 27.16 20.58
C ASP A 332 5.95 28.39 19.79
N ASN A 333 7.19 28.38 19.29
CA ASN A 333 7.68 29.43 18.39
C ASN A 333 6.86 29.58 17.11
N LEU A 334 6.12 28.57 16.69
CA LEU A 334 5.20 28.60 15.53
C LEU A 334 3.91 29.35 15.85
N TYR A 335 3.56 29.53 17.13
CA TYR A 335 2.32 30.18 17.57
C TYR A 335 2.51 31.64 17.98
N ASP A 336 3.75 32.13 18.01
CA ASP A 336 4.02 33.55 18.29
C ASP A 336 4.00 34.37 16.99
N PRO A 337 3.03 35.29 16.82
CA PRO A 337 2.90 36.12 15.62
C PRO A 337 4.06 37.10 15.39
N ARG A 338 4.95 37.26 16.36
CA ARG A 338 6.15 38.09 16.21
C ARG A 338 7.29 37.36 15.51
N ASN A 339 7.23 36.04 15.44
CA ASN A 339 8.27 35.24 14.83
C ASN A 339 8.11 35.18 13.30
N ARG A 340 9.24 35.11 12.60
CA ARG A 340 9.32 34.93 11.14
C ARG A 340 9.85 33.53 10.84
N VAL A 341 9.02 32.73 10.20
CA VAL A 341 9.31 31.34 9.85
C VAL A 341 9.40 31.21 8.33
N MET A 342 10.55 30.76 7.84
CA MET A 342 10.69 30.44 6.42
C MET A 342 10.23 29.03 6.14
N SER A 343 9.48 28.82 5.06
CA SER A 343 9.02 27.51 4.62
C SER A 343 8.97 27.42 3.09
N SER A 344 9.07 26.21 2.53
CA SER A 344 8.85 26.01 1.10
C SER A 344 7.36 26.06 0.76
N ILE A 345 7.01 26.47 -0.47
CA ILE A 345 5.60 26.54 -0.91
C ILE A 345 4.91 25.16 -0.82
N GLY A 346 5.67 24.07 -0.98
CA GLY A 346 5.14 22.71 -0.87
C GLY A 346 4.68 22.33 0.53
N ASP A 347 5.20 22.99 1.55
CA ASP A 347 4.88 22.71 2.95
C ASP A 347 3.59 23.38 3.43
N VAL A 348 3.00 24.30 2.64
CA VAL A 348 1.81 25.09 3.02
C VAL A 348 0.65 24.20 3.47
N GLU A 349 0.48 23.05 2.85
CA GLU A 349 -0.59 22.11 3.21
C GLU A 349 -0.30 21.40 4.55
N ILE A 350 0.96 21.13 4.85
CA ILE A 350 1.41 20.58 6.13
C ILE A 350 1.26 21.68 7.21
N LEU A 351 1.53 22.91 6.87
CA LEU A 351 1.44 24.05 7.79
C LEU A 351 0.02 24.29 8.30
N ASN A 352 -1.01 24.05 7.46
CA ASN A 352 -2.40 24.20 7.85
C ASN A 352 -2.81 23.24 8.99
N GLU A 353 -2.08 22.13 9.17
CA GLU A 353 -2.31 21.19 10.26
C GLU A 353 -1.78 21.72 11.62
N PHE A 354 -0.92 22.75 11.63
CA PHE A 354 -0.26 23.24 12.84
C PHE A 354 -0.86 24.54 13.41
N ASP A 355 -1.90 25.11 12.80
CA ASP A 355 -2.50 26.40 13.22
C ASP A 355 -1.45 27.50 13.49
N ILE A 356 -0.48 27.65 12.59
CA ILE A 356 0.67 28.53 12.76
C ILE A 356 0.19 29.98 12.80
N LYS A 357 0.66 30.74 13.79
CA LYS A 357 0.40 32.17 13.96
C LYS A 357 1.60 33.04 13.57
N ALA A 358 2.80 32.45 13.51
CA ALA A 358 4.01 33.14 13.07
C ALA A 358 3.88 33.60 11.61
N GLU A 359 4.58 34.68 11.26
CA GLU A 359 4.66 35.17 9.88
C GLU A 359 5.41 34.18 9.00
N ILE A 360 4.72 33.56 8.01
CA ILE A 360 5.32 32.60 7.10
C ILE A 360 5.89 33.31 5.88
N MET A 361 7.20 33.15 5.69
CA MET A 361 7.92 33.56 4.50
C MET A 361 8.14 32.36 3.58
N HIS A 362 7.56 32.41 2.39
CA HIS A 362 7.69 31.31 1.43
C HIS A 362 8.96 31.40 0.59
N ASN A 363 9.65 30.29 0.40
CA ASN A 363 10.80 30.16 -0.47
C ASN A 363 10.82 28.80 -1.18
N GLU A 364 10.91 28.79 -2.49
CA GLU A 364 10.95 27.57 -3.29
C GLU A 364 12.32 26.89 -3.23
N ASP A 365 13.39 27.63 -2.87
CA ASP A 365 14.75 27.10 -2.77
C ASP A 365 15.12 26.80 -1.31
N LEU A 366 15.13 25.51 -0.97
CA LEU A 366 15.51 25.03 0.36
C LEU A 366 16.98 25.32 0.73
N SER A 367 17.89 25.39 -0.23
CA SER A 367 19.29 25.72 0.04
C SER A 367 19.44 27.19 0.49
N HIS A 368 18.64 28.05 -0.10
CA HIS A 368 18.58 29.46 0.28
C HIS A 368 18.01 29.66 1.69
N THR A 369 17.06 28.82 2.11
CA THR A 369 16.44 28.86 3.43
C THR A 369 17.49 28.76 4.56
N LEU A 370 18.43 27.81 4.47
CA LEU A 370 19.50 27.66 5.46
C LEU A 370 20.40 28.89 5.51
N THR A 371 20.68 29.48 4.36
CA THR A 371 21.49 30.71 4.25
C THR A 371 20.80 31.90 4.92
N MET A 372 19.49 32.07 4.72
CA MET A 372 18.72 33.16 5.32
C MET A 372 18.66 33.01 6.85
N LEU A 373 18.49 31.77 7.34
CA LEU A 373 18.50 31.46 8.77
C LEU A 373 19.87 31.76 9.40
N LYS A 374 20.98 31.36 8.76
CA LYS A 374 22.35 31.65 9.22
C LYS A 374 22.64 33.14 9.28
N LYS A 375 22.16 33.91 8.29
CA LYS A 375 22.33 35.37 8.22
C LYS A 375 21.39 36.14 9.17
N GLY A 376 20.53 35.47 9.90
CA GLY A 376 19.60 36.11 10.83
C GLY A 376 18.49 36.94 10.13
N ARG A 377 18.22 36.68 8.86
CA ARG A 377 17.14 37.34 8.11
C ARG A 377 15.77 36.75 8.40
N VAL A 378 15.73 35.50 8.91
CA VAL A 378 14.57 34.84 9.48
C VAL A 378 14.98 34.21 10.81
N ASP A 379 14.02 34.00 11.67
CA ASP A 379 14.25 33.53 13.03
C ASP A 379 14.24 32.01 13.09
N TYR A 380 13.36 31.41 12.28
CA TYR A 380 13.06 29.98 12.25
C TYR A 380 12.89 29.51 10.80
N ALA A 381 13.08 28.20 10.57
CA ALA A 381 12.78 27.58 9.29
C ALA A 381 12.13 26.22 9.47
N LEU A 382 11.07 25.96 8.72
CA LEU A 382 10.51 24.64 8.53
C LEU A 382 11.24 23.94 7.41
N TYR A 383 11.82 22.79 7.71
CA TYR A 383 12.77 22.14 6.80
C TYR A 383 12.58 20.61 6.76
N PRO A 384 12.53 20.00 5.57
CA PRO A 384 12.53 18.55 5.45
C PRO A 384 13.95 18.00 5.65
N ALA A 385 14.13 17.09 6.59
CA ALA A 385 15.41 16.50 6.92
C ALA A 385 15.36 14.97 6.96
N LEU A 386 16.37 14.30 6.40
CA LEU A 386 16.59 12.89 6.68
C LEU A 386 17.03 12.72 8.13
N SER A 387 16.73 11.57 8.73
CA SER A 387 17.07 11.32 10.15
C SER A 387 18.57 11.47 10.42
N ASN A 388 19.41 11.04 9.48
CA ASN A 388 20.87 11.15 9.58
C ASN A 388 21.39 12.60 9.49
N ASP A 389 20.65 13.50 8.83
CA ASP A 389 21.05 14.89 8.64
C ASP A 389 20.77 15.78 9.84
N ILE A 390 19.88 15.35 10.72
CA ILE A 390 19.50 16.12 11.92
C ILE A 390 20.74 16.50 12.74
N ASN A 391 21.67 15.57 12.90
CA ASN A 391 22.92 15.85 13.66
C ASN A 391 23.83 16.85 12.93
N THR A 392 23.82 16.87 11.62
CA THR A 392 24.53 17.86 10.81
C THR A 392 23.94 19.25 11.04
N TYR A 393 22.63 19.38 10.99
CA TYR A 393 21.96 20.67 11.26
C TYR A 393 22.14 21.16 12.68
N LYS A 394 22.25 20.27 13.67
CA LYS A 394 22.54 20.62 15.06
C LYS A 394 23.90 21.30 15.27
N LYS A 395 24.83 21.21 14.31
CA LYS A 395 26.10 21.96 14.38
C LYS A 395 25.87 23.47 14.30
N ASP A 396 24.96 23.89 13.40
CA ASP A 396 24.71 25.31 13.11
C ASP A 396 23.44 25.85 13.77
N PHE A 397 22.44 25.02 14.03
CA PHE A 397 21.11 25.40 14.48
C PHE A 397 20.67 24.59 15.72
N SER A 398 19.70 25.09 16.45
CA SER A 398 18.88 24.27 17.33
C SER A 398 17.79 23.60 16.49
N VAL A 399 17.41 22.34 16.81
CA VAL A 399 16.55 21.51 15.97
C VAL A 399 15.47 20.84 16.80
N VAL A 400 14.22 21.02 16.39
CA VAL A 400 13.06 20.31 16.95
C VAL A 400 12.39 19.50 15.85
N VAL A 401 12.19 18.21 16.05
CA VAL A 401 11.43 17.36 15.14
C VAL A 401 9.93 17.58 15.40
N LEU A 402 9.23 18.10 14.42
CA LEU A 402 7.80 18.39 14.51
C LEU A 402 6.95 17.18 14.10
N ARG A 403 7.37 16.48 13.04
CA ARG A 403 6.63 15.35 12.45
C ARG A 403 7.55 14.43 11.66
N GLN A 404 7.23 13.15 11.65
CA GLN A 404 7.82 12.16 10.74
C GLN A 404 6.82 11.84 9.62
N MET A 405 7.32 11.73 8.41
CA MET A 405 6.51 11.48 7.21
C MET A 405 7.15 10.39 6.36
N ALA A 406 6.38 9.35 6.06
CA ALA A 406 6.75 8.38 5.06
C ALA A 406 6.73 9.02 3.66
N VAL A 407 7.73 8.71 2.84
CA VAL A 407 7.82 9.18 1.45
C VAL A 407 7.78 8.01 0.48
N ASN A 408 7.06 8.20 -0.61
CA ASN A 408 6.84 7.20 -1.63
C ASN A 408 7.07 7.80 -3.01
N THR A 409 7.36 6.96 -3.99
CA THR A 409 7.14 7.36 -5.38
C THR A 409 5.65 7.36 -5.69
N ILE A 410 5.24 8.23 -6.59
CA ILE A 410 3.85 8.33 -7.03
C ILE A 410 3.77 8.29 -8.56
N ILE A 411 2.69 7.73 -9.10
CA ILE A 411 2.53 7.53 -10.53
C ILE A 411 1.12 7.95 -10.96
N HIS A 412 0.96 8.39 -12.21
CA HIS A 412 -0.36 8.72 -12.75
C HIS A 412 -1.20 7.45 -12.97
N LYS A 413 -2.49 7.53 -12.70
CA LYS A 413 -3.47 6.43 -12.83
C LYS A 413 -3.48 5.73 -14.21
N LYS A 414 -3.09 6.43 -15.30
CA LYS A 414 -2.95 5.81 -16.63
C LYS A 414 -1.92 4.66 -16.63
N HIS A 415 -0.99 4.65 -15.66
CA HIS A 415 0.03 3.62 -15.47
C HIS A 415 -0.30 2.66 -14.32
N ALA A 416 -1.56 2.58 -13.88
CA ALA A 416 -2.00 1.65 -12.85
C ALA A 416 -1.55 0.19 -13.07
N PRO A 417 -1.49 -0.34 -14.32
CA PRO A 417 -0.96 -1.68 -14.57
C PRO A 417 0.51 -1.89 -14.25
N LEU A 418 1.32 -0.82 -14.11
CA LEU A 418 2.72 -0.93 -13.69
C LEU A 418 2.92 -0.96 -12.18
N VAL A 419 1.90 -0.64 -11.39
CA VAL A 419 2.06 -0.40 -9.95
C VAL A 419 2.63 -1.61 -9.22
N ASP A 420 2.14 -2.81 -9.51
CA ASP A 420 2.57 -4.03 -8.83
C ASP A 420 4.03 -4.38 -9.19
N GLU A 421 4.40 -4.30 -10.49
CA GLU A 421 5.78 -4.51 -10.93
C GLU A 421 6.73 -3.46 -10.32
N LEU A 422 6.30 -2.20 -10.31
CA LEU A 422 7.07 -1.11 -9.71
C LEU A 422 7.26 -1.28 -8.20
N SER A 423 6.20 -1.70 -7.49
CA SER A 423 6.25 -2.02 -6.06
C SER A 423 7.25 -3.14 -5.77
N ASN A 424 7.26 -4.19 -6.58
CA ASN A 424 8.17 -5.31 -6.42
C ASN A 424 9.62 -4.91 -6.71
N ALA A 425 9.86 -4.15 -7.79
CA ALA A 425 11.20 -3.64 -8.11
C ALA A 425 11.73 -2.70 -7.03
N ILE A 426 10.88 -1.83 -6.47
CA ILE A 426 11.23 -0.98 -5.32
C ILE A 426 11.62 -1.83 -4.12
N ARG A 427 10.79 -2.82 -3.76
CA ARG A 427 11.04 -3.68 -2.60
C ARG A 427 12.37 -4.43 -2.71
N ALA A 428 12.67 -4.97 -3.89
CA ALA A 428 13.90 -5.71 -4.13
C ALA A 428 15.16 -4.84 -3.93
N ARG A 429 15.10 -3.55 -4.29
CA ARG A 429 16.25 -2.63 -4.21
C ARG A 429 16.26 -1.72 -2.97
N LEU A 430 15.22 -1.74 -2.15
CA LEU A 430 15.11 -0.83 -1.00
C LEU A 430 16.31 -0.86 -0.04
N PRO A 431 16.95 -2.03 0.23
CA PRO A 431 18.17 -2.08 1.03
C PRO A 431 19.33 -1.25 0.46
N GLU A 432 19.45 -1.16 -0.88
CA GLU A 432 20.49 -0.36 -1.55
C GLU A 432 20.29 1.13 -1.29
N LEU A 433 19.04 1.62 -1.40
CA LEU A 433 18.70 3.01 -1.08
C LEU A 433 19.06 3.37 0.35
N THR A 434 18.73 2.47 1.30
CA THR A 434 19.04 2.68 2.71
C THR A 434 20.55 2.84 2.93
N GLN A 435 21.37 2.01 2.29
CA GLN A 435 22.83 2.11 2.37
C GLN A 435 23.34 3.41 1.74
N GLN A 436 22.82 3.81 0.57
CA GLN A 436 23.22 5.05 -0.10
C GLN A 436 22.88 6.28 0.75
N ILE A 437 21.72 6.33 1.38
CA ILE A 437 21.33 7.44 2.27
C ILE A 437 22.26 7.51 3.49
N ILE A 438 22.68 6.37 4.05
CA ILE A 438 23.62 6.33 5.18
C ILE A 438 25.01 6.81 4.76
N GLN A 439 25.54 6.34 3.64
CA GLN A 439 26.89 6.69 3.16
C GLN A 439 27.02 8.17 2.81
N HIS A 440 26.02 8.77 2.17
CA HIS A 440 26.01 10.20 1.84
C HIS A 440 25.71 11.10 3.04
N GLY A 441 25.44 10.52 4.24
CA GLY A 441 25.23 11.25 5.50
C GLY A 441 26.51 11.64 6.22
N THR A 442 27.66 11.19 5.76
CA THR A 442 28.98 11.42 6.39
C THR A 442 29.82 12.48 5.69
N ASP A 443 29.41 12.98 4.52
CA ASP A 443 30.03 14.10 3.80
C ASP A 443 29.19 15.41 4.06
#